data_810913b9c900f698435f02a1291c2732
#
_entry.id   810913b9c900f698435f02a1291c2732
#
_cell.length_a   1.000
_cell.length_b   1.000
_cell.length_c   1.000
_cell.angle_alpha   90.00
_cell.angle_beta   90.00
_cell.angle_gamma   90.00
#
_symmetry.space_group_name_H-M   'P 1'
#
loop_
_entity.id
_entity.type
_entity.pdbx_description
1 polymer ?
#
loop_
_entity_poly.entity_id
_entity_poly.type
_entity_poly.pdbx_seq_one_letter_code
_entity_poly.pdbx_strand_id
1 'polypeptide(L)'
;MRKIACLSDDDRRELFRNTADKMGLNDAIVEKDFWVCFTLDYLFHRCPWKDSITFKGGTSLSKAFNLISRFSEDIDLILDWRVLGYGILEPWEKRSNTKQDAFNKEANNRAEIFLAEQFCPTIKKELSLELGCDTNIYIDENDKQTVIFAYPNLFTNPSTLKVIRLEIGALAAWTPAKLASIEPYTAVYYPKIFEQKNTEILTVSPERTFWEKATILHHEANRPEHLDMPQRYSRHYYDLYRMAQTPVKDVAFSQIDLLKTVVDFKMKFYPRAWAKYPEATPGTLKLIPPEYRFPALNSDYEAVKEMLYGDIPSFNTIMESVRQLEKEINSL
;
A
#
# COMPACT_ATOMS: atom_id res chain seq x y z
N MET A 1 19.83 -8.63 -4.83
CA MET A 1 19.77 -7.28 -4.19
C MET A 1 20.82 -7.08 -3.09
N ARG A 2 21.08 -8.05 -2.22
CA ARG A 2 22.05 -7.94 -1.10
C ARG A 2 23.43 -7.42 -1.53
N LYS A 3 24.01 -7.98 -2.61
CA LYS A 3 25.31 -7.54 -3.14
C LYS A 3 25.35 -6.04 -3.44
N ILE A 4 24.28 -5.51 -4.03
CA ILE A 4 24.19 -4.08 -4.36
C ILE A 4 24.06 -3.22 -3.11
N ALA A 5 23.27 -3.68 -2.12
CA ALA A 5 23.11 -2.97 -0.85
C ALA A 5 24.44 -2.83 -0.08
N CYS A 6 25.37 -3.78 -0.28
CA CYS A 6 26.71 -3.80 0.36
C CYS A 6 27.83 -3.18 -0.51
N LEU A 7 27.53 -2.61 -1.66
CA LEU A 7 28.53 -1.86 -2.44
C LEU A 7 28.98 -0.59 -1.70
N SER A 8 30.11 -0.03 -2.13
CA SER A 8 30.54 1.29 -1.63
C SER A 8 29.49 2.36 -1.94
N ASP A 9 29.49 3.44 -1.16
CA ASP A 9 28.60 4.58 -1.40
C ASP A 9 28.79 5.17 -2.80
N ASP A 10 30.03 5.20 -3.30
CA ASP A 10 30.33 5.75 -4.63
C ASP A 10 29.78 4.84 -5.73
N ASP A 11 29.95 3.53 -5.65
CA ASP A 11 29.40 2.57 -6.62
C ASP A 11 27.85 2.61 -6.64
N ARG A 12 27.22 2.67 -5.45
CA ARG A 12 25.76 2.81 -5.36
C ARG A 12 25.28 4.13 -5.95
N ARG A 13 26.01 5.22 -5.65
CA ARG A 13 25.69 6.57 -6.18
C ARG A 13 25.76 6.58 -7.71
N GLU A 14 26.80 5.99 -8.28
CA GLU A 14 26.94 5.89 -9.73
C GLU A 14 25.80 5.05 -10.34
N LEU A 15 25.52 3.89 -9.77
CA LEU A 15 24.43 3.01 -10.24
C LEU A 15 23.07 3.70 -10.23
N PHE A 16 22.70 4.36 -9.13
CA PHE A 16 21.40 5.02 -9.00
C PHE A 16 21.30 6.21 -9.94
N ARG A 17 22.34 7.03 -10.04
CA ARG A 17 22.40 8.19 -10.96
C ARG A 17 22.28 7.76 -12.42
N ASN A 18 23.06 6.78 -12.85
CA ASN A 18 23.02 6.26 -14.21
C ASN A 18 21.66 5.61 -14.56
N THR A 19 20.96 5.05 -13.57
CA THR A 19 19.59 4.54 -13.77
C THR A 19 18.59 5.69 -13.87
N ALA A 20 18.70 6.69 -13.01
CA ALA A 20 17.83 7.86 -12.98
C ALA A 20 17.90 8.64 -14.31
N ASP A 21 19.11 8.85 -14.82
CA ASP A 21 19.34 9.49 -16.13
C ASP A 21 18.62 8.75 -17.28
N LYS A 22 18.68 7.42 -17.29
CA LYS A 22 17.98 6.60 -18.31
C LYS A 22 16.46 6.65 -18.19
N MET A 23 15.94 6.86 -16.99
CA MET A 23 14.51 6.90 -16.74
C MET A 23 13.92 8.32 -16.79
N GLY A 24 14.78 9.35 -16.78
CA GLY A 24 14.33 10.72 -16.59
C GLY A 24 13.70 10.97 -15.21
N LEU A 25 14.19 10.25 -14.20
CA LEU A 25 13.71 10.33 -12.81
C LEU A 25 14.74 11.00 -11.91
N ASN A 26 14.30 11.40 -10.71
CA ASN A 26 15.21 11.89 -9.68
C ASN A 26 16.00 10.73 -9.04
N ASP A 27 17.28 10.93 -8.76
CA ASP A 27 18.18 9.95 -8.15
C ASP A 27 17.64 9.36 -6.86
N ALA A 28 17.04 10.20 -6.01
CA ALA A 28 16.46 9.76 -4.72
C ALA A 28 15.26 8.82 -4.90
N ILE A 29 14.52 8.95 -6.00
CA ILE A 29 13.41 8.02 -6.33
C ILE A 29 13.95 6.64 -6.69
N VAL A 30 15.01 6.59 -7.51
CA VAL A 30 15.64 5.33 -7.90
C VAL A 30 16.31 4.66 -6.71
N GLU A 31 16.99 5.42 -5.86
CA GLU A 31 17.56 4.91 -4.61
C GLU A 31 16.48 4.32 -3.72
N LYS A 32 15.40 5.05 -3.48
CA LYS A 32 14.30 4.59 -2.62
C LYS A 32 13.62 3.35 -3.19
N ASP A 33 13.39 3.30 -4.50
CA ASP A 33 12.87 2.12 -5.19
C ASP A 33 13.72 0.88 -4.93
N PHE A 34 15.04 1.03 -5.00
CA PHE A 34 15.96 -0.06 -4.68
C PHE A 34 15.79 -0.55 -3.25
N TRP A 35 15.76 0.37 -2.27
CA TRP A 35 15.62 0.01 -0.87
C TRP A 35 14.25 -0.56 -0.53
N VAL A 36 13.18 -0.13 -1.20
CA VAL A 36 11.84 -0.76 -1.11
C VAL A 36 11.91 -2.22 -1.56
N CYS A 37 12.51 -2.48 -2.74
CA CYS A 37 12.65 -3.84 -3.25
C CYS A 37 13.55 -4.71 -2.37
N PHE A 38 14.66 -4.16 -1.86
CA PHE A 38 15.56 -4.86 -0.92
C PHE A 38 14.84 -5.23 0.38
N THR A 39 14.07 -4.30 0.93
CA THR A 39 13.31 -4.52 2.17
C THR A 39 12.24 -5.59 1.98
N LEU A 40 11.50 -5.54 0.88
CA LEU A 40 10.52 -6.57 0.54
C LEU A 40 11.17 -7.94 0.32
N ASP A 41 12.32 -8.00 -0.37
CA ASP A 41 13.06 -9.24 -0.55
C ASP A 41 13.50 -9.84 0.80
N TYR A 42 13.99 -9.01 1.73
CA TYR A 42 14.31 -9.46 3.08
C TYR A 42 13.07 -9.98 3.82
N LEU A 43 11.99 -9.20 3.83
CA LEU A 43 10.77 -9.51 4.59
C LEU A 43 10.11 -10.82 4.15
N PHE A 44 10.10 -11.11 2.85
CA PHE A 44 9.39 -12.27 2.29
C PHE A 44 10.26 -13.53 2.12
N HIS A 45 11.59 -13.43 2.30
CA HIS A 45 12.47 -14.60 2.14
C HIS A 45 13.35 -14.91 3.35
N ARG A 46 13.68 -13.92 4.16
CA ARG A 46 14.66 -14.07 5.26
C ARG A 46 14.10 -13.73 6.64
N CYS A 47 13.11 -12.85 6.71
CA CYS A 47 12.47 -12.47 7.97
C CYS A 47 11.82 -13.70 8.64
N PRO A 48 11.92 -13.86 9.99
CA PRO A 48 11.26 -14.95 10.71
C PRO A 48 9.74 -15.07 10.49
N TRP A 49 9.07 -13.97 10.16
CA TRP A 49 7.63 -13.92 9.90
C TRP A 49 7.26 -13.87 8.43
N LYS A 50 8.17 -14.26 7.52
CA LYS A 50 7.96 -14.24 6.06
C LYS A 50 6.68 -14.94 5.59
N ASP A 51 6.28 -16.01 6.28
CA ASP A 51 5.08 -16.80 5.96
C ASP A 51 3.81 -16.26 6.65
N SER A 52 3.95 -15.18 7.42
CA SER A 52 2.87 -14.55 8.18
C SER A 52 2.58 -13.11 7.77
N ILE A 53 3.15 -12.67 6.67
CA ILE A 53 2.92 -11.33 6.12
C ILE A 53 2.45 -11.40 4.67
N THR A 54 1.65 -10.41 4.27
CA THR A 54 1.17 -10.26 2.89
C THR A 54 1.30 -8.81 2.47
N PHE A 55 1.88 -8.58 1.29
CA PHE A 55 2.05 -7.25 0.73
C PHE A 55 0.75 -6.71 0.13
N LYS A 56 0.49 -5.41 0.27
CA LYS A 56 -0.69 -4.74 -0.28
C LYS A 56 -0.41 -3.28 -0.63
N GLY A 57 -1.47 -2.53 -0.89
CA GLY A 57 -1.47 -1.07 -0.96
C GLY A 57 -1.01 -0.50 -2.29
N GLY A 58 -0.69 0.80 -2.28
CA GLY A 58 -0.32 1.53 -3.49
C GLY A 58 0.98 1.03 -4.11
N THR A 59 1.97 0.69 -3.29
CA THR A 59 3.26 0.18 -3.75
C THR A 59 3.11 -1.20 -4.41
N SER A 60 2.16 -2.03 -3.96
CA SER A 60 1.86 -3.30 -4.66
C SER A 60 1.25 -3.07 -6.04
N LEU A 61 0.38 -2.07 -6.19
CA LEU A 61 -0.21 -1.73 -7.49
C LEU A 61 0.83 -1.24 -8.50
N SER A 62 1.81 -0.46 -8.06
CA SER A 62 2.87 0.04 -8.95
C SER A 62 3.95 -1.00 -9.22
N LYS A 63 4.49 -1.64 -8.18
CA LYS A 63 5.67 -2.53 -8.29
C LYS A 63 5.34 -3.96 -8.69
N ALA A 64 4.29 -4.54 -8.09
CA ALA A 64 3.96 -5.95 -8.32
C ALA A 64 3.04 -6.15 -9.53
N PHE A 65 2.20 -5.17 -9.85
CA PHE A 65 1.20 -5.31 -10.91
C PHE A 65 1.29 -4.29 -12.04
N ASN A 66 2.12 -3.26 -11.91
CA ASN A 66 2.28 -2.18 -12.91
C ASN A 66 0.94 -1.54 -13.34
N LEU A 67 0.03 -1.37 -12.39
CA LEU A 67 -1.33 -0.87 -12.65
C LEU A 67 -1.45 0.65 -12.53
N ILE A 68 -0.53 1.28 -11.81
CA ILE A 68 -0.52 2.73 -11.58
C ILE A 68 0.86 3.31 -11.88
N SER A 69 0.86 4.53 -12.44
CA SER A 69 2.09 5.27 -12.77
C SER A 69 2.28 6.40 -11.76
N ARG A 70 2.39 6.04 -10.49
CA ARG A 70 2.76 6.97 -9.42
C ARG A 70 3.76 6.34 -8.49
N PHE A 71 4.66 7.17 -7.99
CA PHE A 71 5.56 6.76 -6.94
C PHE A 71 4.78 6.48 -5.65
N SER A 72 5.06 5.36 -5.04
CA SER A 72 4.52 4.98 -3.74
C SER A 72 5.67 4.49 -2.90
N GLU A 73 5.81 5.08 -1.74
CA GLU A 73 7.03 4.98 -0.94
C GLU A 73 6.87 4.15 0.34
N ASP A 74 5.62 3.85 0.71
CA ASP A 74 5.29 3.07 1.89
C ASP A 74 5.13 1.59 1.51
N ILE A 75 5.52 0.71 2.42
CA ILE A 75 5.30 -0.73 2.31
C ILE A 75 4.14 -1.09 3.23
N ASP A 76 2.97 -1.28 2.65
CA ASP A 76 1.78 -1.74 3.37
C ASP A 76 1.83 -3.26 3.54
N LEU A 77 1.77 -3.74 4.78
CA LEU A 77 1.80 -5.16 5.11
C LEU A 77 0.58 -5.58 5.92
N ILE A 78 0.09 -6.75 5.65
CA ILE A 78 -0.86 -7.45 6.50
C ILE A 78 -0.10 -8.44 7.36
N LEU A 79 -0.24 -8.33 8.67
CA LEU A 79 0.23 -9.33 9.62
C LEU A 79 -0.88 -10.34 9.89
N ASP A 80 -0.59 -11.61 9.73
CA ASP A 80 -1.51 -12.67 10.12
C ASP A 80 -1.77 -12.62 11.63
N TRP A 81 -3.01 -12.47 12.03
CA TRP A 81 -3.42 -12.35 13.44
C TRP A 81 -3.11 -13.58 14.28
N ARG A 82 -2.78 -14.73 13.65
CA ARG A 82 -2.33 -15.93 14.37
C ARG A 82 -0.98 -15.69 15.09
N VAL A 83 -0.15 -14.80 14.56
CA VAL A 83 1.10 -14.37 15.22
C VAL A 83 0.81 -13.69 16.57
N LEU A 84 -0.36 -13.08 16.69
CA LEU A 84 -0.82 -12.41 17.91
C LEU A 84 -1.58 -13.33 18.87
N GLY A 85 -1.62 -14.65 18.57
CA GLY A 85 -2.27 -15.67 19.39
C GLY A 85 -3.75 -15.87 19.13
N TYR A 86 -4.31 -15.30 18.05
CA TYR A 86 -5.70 -15.54 17.68
C TYR A 86 -5.88 -16.78 16.80
N GLY A 87 -7.02 -17.44 16.95
CA GLY A 87 -7.46 -18.46 16.01
C GLY A 87 -7.78 -17.87 14.62
N ILE A 88 -7.68 -18.69 13.56
CA ILE A 88 -7.87 -18.21 12.18
C ILE A 88 -9.24 -17.57 11.93
N LEU A 89 -10.30 -18.07 12.56
CA LEU A 89 -11.67 -17.57 12.44
C LEU A 89 -12.10 -16.69 13.62
N GLU A 90 -11.31 -16.63 14.68
CA GLU A 90 -11.66 -15.92 15.90
C GLU A 90 -12.01 -14.44 15.67
N PRO A 91 -11.27 -13.66 14.86
CA PRO A 91 -11.66 -12.29 14.57
C PRO A 91 -13.04 -12.16 13.89
N TRP A 92 -13.50 -13.20 13.19
CA TRP A 92 -14.79 -13.25 12.50
C TRP A 92 -15.96 -13.71 13.35
N GLU A 93 -15.74 -14.17 14.58
CA GLU A 93 -16.82 -14.58 15.46
C GLU A 93 -17.84 -13.47 15.67
N LYS A 94 -19.11 -13.87 15.86
CA LYS A 94 -20.19 -12.92 16.13
C LYS A 94 -20.03 -12.30 17.51
N ARG A 95 -20.00 -10.98 17.57
CA ARG A 95 -19.90 -10.17 18.79
C ARG A 95 -20.91 -9.03 18.72
N SER A 96 -21.35 -8.54 19.89
CA SER A 96 -22.04 -7.24 19.95
C SER A 96 -21.08 -6.12 19.54
N ASN A 97 -21.59 -4.97 19.11
CA ASN A 97 -20.77 -3.84 18.66
C ASN A 97 -19.72 -3.43 19.74
N THR A 98 -20.11 -3.36 21.00
CA THR A 98 -19.20 -3.03 22.11
C THR A 98 -18.09 -4.08 22.27
N LYS A 99 -18.44 -5.38 22.21
CA LYS A 99 -17.45 -6.46 22.28
C LYS A 99 -16.55 -6.50 21.06
N GLN A 100 -17.07 -6.16 19.88
CA GLN A 100 -16.26 -6.08 18.67
C GLN A 100 -15.27 -4.91 18.73
N ASP A 101 -15.71 -3.74 19.21
CA ASP A 101 -14.82 -2.59 19.41
C ASP A 101 -13.70 -2.91 20.41
N ALA A 102 -14.03 -3.55 21.53
CA ALA A 102 -13.03 -4.01 22.50
C ALA A 102 -12.05 -5.02 21.89
N PHE A 103 -12.55 -5.97 21.09
CA PHE A 103 -11.70 -6.92 20.35
C PHE A 103 -10.76 -6.22 19.39
N ASN A 104 -11.25 -5.26 18.59
CA ASN A 104 -10.44 -4.53 17.63
C ASN A 104 -9.32 -3.72 18.33
N LYS A 105 -9.65 -3.08 19.46
CA LYS A 105 -8.66 -2.35 20.28
C LYS A 105 -7.59 -3.28 20.84
N GLU A 106 -7.99 -4.42 21.36
CA GLU A 106 -7.06 -5.41 21.91
C GLU A 106 -6.16 -6.00 20.81
N ALA A 107 -6.70 -6.30 19.63
CA ALA A 107 -5.92 -6.81 18.51
C ALA A 107 -4.88 -5.80 18.02
N ASN A 108 -5.24 -4.51 17.93
CA ASN A 108 -4.31 -3.45 17.61
C ASN A 108 -3.22 -3.29 18.68
N ASN A 109 -3.60 -3.32 19.96
CA ASN A 109 -2.65 -3.25 21.07
C ASN A 109 -1.64 -4.42 21.05
N ARG A 110 -2.10 -5.65 20.79
CA ARG A 110 -1.20 -6.80 20.64
C ARG A 110 -0.26 -6.65 19.44
N ALA A 111 -0.76 -6.10 18.34
CA ALA A 111 0.08 -5.81 17.18
C ALA A 111 1.18 -4.78 17.53
N GLU A 112 0.83 -3.69 18.21
CA GLU A 112 1.78 -2.67 18.65
C GLU A 112 2.87 -3.25 19.57
N ILE A 113 2.49 -4.08 20.54
CA ILE A 113 3.42 -4.76 21.45
C ILE A 113 4.34 -5.72 20.65
N PHE A 114 3.76 -6.54 19.77
CA PHE A 114 4.54 -7.44 18.92
C PHE A 114 5.55 -6.69 18.05
N LEU A 115 5.12 -5.59 17.43
CA LEU A 115 6.01 -4.78 16.59
C LEU A 115 7.14 -4.15 17.39
N ALA A 116 6.86 -3.64 18.59
CA ALA A 116 7.84 -2.99 19.43
C ALA A 116 8.83 -3.97 20.08
N GLU A 117 8.34 -5.11 20.58
CA GLU A 117 9.14 -6.02 21.41
C GLU A 117 9.80 -7.15 20.61
N GLN A 118 9.24 -7.52 19.45
CA GLN A 118 9.75 -8.66 18.68
C GLN A 118 10.15 -8.26 17.26
N PHE A 119 9.24 -7.71 16.46
CA PHE A 119 9.46 -7.47 15.04
C PHE A 119 10.58 -6.43 14.81
N CYS A 120 10.44 -5.23 15.34
CA CYS A 120 11.38 -4.13 15.12
C CYS A 120 12.81 -4.45 15.61
N PRO A 121 13.03 -4.98 16.84
CA PRO A 121 14.37 -5.35 17.29
C PRO A 121 15.01 -6.47 16.44
N THR A 122 14.20 -7.43 15.98
CA THR A 122 14.69 -8.55 15.17
C THR A 122 15.14 -8.07 13.81
N ILE A 123 14.32 -7.33 13.08
CA ILE A 123 14.70 -6.84 11.75
C ILE A 123 15.85 -5.84 11.82
N LYS A 124 15.94 -5.01 12.88
CA LYS A 124 17.09 -4.14 13.10
C LYS A 124 18.38 -4.96 13.23
N LYS A 125 18.37 -5.99 14.07
CA LYS A 125 19.53 -6.86 14.26
C LYS A 125 19.94 -7.57 12.96
N GLU A 126 18.96 -8.17 12.26
CA GLU A 126 19.22 -8.97 11.05
C GLU A 126 19.70 -8.09 9.89
N LEU A 127 19.05 -6.94 9.65
CA LEU A 127 19.49 -6.03 8.60
C LEU A 127 20.84 -5.37 8.93
N SER A 128 21.16 -5.09 10.20
CA SER A 128 22.47 -4.60 10.58
C SER A 128 23.57 -5.63 10.28
N LEU A 129 23.31 -6.91 10.55
CA LEU A 129 24.22 -7.99 10.19
C LEU A 129 24.37 -8.17 8.68
N GLU A 130 23.27 -8.05 7.94
CA GLU A 130 23.25 -8.23 6.48
C GLU A 130 24.00 -7.09 5.76
N LEU A 131 23.82 -5.85 6.22
CA LEU A 131 24.44 -4.66 5.63
C LEU A 131 25.84 -4.36 6.18
N GLY A 132 26.25 -5.04 7.26
CA GLY A 132 27.55 -4.82 7.90
C GLY A 132 27.69 -3.46 8.59
N CYS A 133 26.59 -2.80 8.92
CA CYS A 133 26.56 -1.52 9.61
C CYS A 133 25.34 -1.44 10.55
N ASP A 134 25.39 -0.55 11.55
CA ASP A 134 24.22 -0.32 12.40
C ASP A 134 23.12 0.34 11.61
N THR A 135 21.95 -0.31 11.55
CA THR A 135 20.78 0.21 10.85
C THR A 135 19.88 1.00 11.79
N ASN A 136 19.36 2.13 11.32
CA ASN A 136 18.40 2.94 12.07
C ASN A 136 16.99 2.46 11.76
N ILE A 137 16.48 1.53 12.60
CA ILE A 137 15.12 0.97 12.51
C ILE A 137 14.42 1.20 13.84
N TYR A 138 13.23 1.77 13.82
CA TYR A 138 12.48 2.16 15.01
C TYR A 138 10.96 2.24 14.73
N ILE A 139 10.16 2.26 15.80
CA ILE A 139 8.70 2.49 15.71
C ILE A 139 8.42 3.98 15.52
N ASP A 140 7.51 4.33 14.61
CA ASP A 140 7.05 5.70 14.41
C ASP A 140 6.40 6.25 15.70
N GLU A 141 6.75 7.47 16.08
CA GLU A 141 6.23 8.09 17.30
C GLU A 141 4.72 8.38 17.22
N ASN A 142 4.21 8.66 16.02
CA ASN A 142 2.83 9.03 15.77
C ASN A 142 1.92 7.86 15.38
N ASP A 143 2.52 6.74 14.93
CA ASP A 143 1.80 5.53 14.52
C ASP A 143 2.56 4.28 14.94
N LYS A 144 2.13 3.67 16.03
CA LYS A 144 2.78 2.49 16.62
C LYS A 144 2.66 1.21 15.81
N GLN A 145 1.84 1.22 14.74
CA GLN A 145 1.78 0.14 13.77
C GLN A 145 2.68 0.38 12.55
N THR A 146 3.50 1.43 12.59
CA THR A 146 4.48 1.75 11.56
C THR A 146 5.91 1.56 12.08
N VAL A 147 6.68 0.73 11.38
CA VAL A 147 8.14 0.57 11.59
C VAL A 147 8.85 1.40 10.54
N ILE A 148 9.79 2.24 10.98
CA ILE A 148 10.60 3.10 10.13
C ILE A 148 11.95 2.44 9.88
N PHE A 149 12.34 2.32 8.63
CA PHE A 149 13.70 1.99 8.22
C PHE A 149 14.35 3.22 7.56
N ALA A 150 15.22 3.89 8.30
CA ALA A 150 16.09 4.95 7.76
C ALA A 150 17.27 4.27 7.04
N TYR A 151 17.07 3.98 5.76
CA TYR A 151 18.08 3.31 4.94
C TYR A 151 19.33 4.20 4.71
N PRO A 152 20.50 3.63 4.37
CA PRO A 152 21.70 4.41 4.05
C PRO A 152 21.51 5.23 2.78
N ASN A 153 20.93 6.43 2.92
CA ASN A 153 20.59 7.30 1.81
C ASN A 153 21.80 8.12 1.31
N LEU A 154 21.91 8.25 0.00
CA LEU A 154 22.96 8.99 -0.69
C LEU A 154 22.45 10.27 -1.36
N PHE A 155 21.13 10.34 -1.60
CA PHE A 155 20.49 11.45 -2.29
C PHE A 155 19.41 12.10 -1.45
N THR A 156 19.10 13.36 -1.76
CA THR A 156 18.07 14.12 -1.08
C THR A 156 17.11 14.73 -2.09
N ASN A 157 15.82 14.56 -1.83
CA ASN A 157 14.75 15.23 -2.57
C ASN A 157 13.73 15.78 -1.56
N PRO A 158 13.35 17.06 -1.62
CA PRO A 158 12.37 17.64 -0.71
C PRO A 158 11.01 16.95 -0.72
N SER A 159 10.62 16.36 -1.85
CA SER A 159 9.32 15.69 -2.02
C SER A 159 9.34 14.20 -1.61
N THR A 160 10.49 13.64 -1.18
CA THR A 160 10.64 12.22 -0.86
C THR A 160 11.19 12.04 0.55
N LEU A 161 10.50 11.29 1.40
CA LEU A 161 11.03 10.93 2.72
C LEU A 161 12.24 10.02 2.58
N LYS A 162 13.28 10.26 3.40
CA LYS A 162 14.53 9.47 3.42
C LYS A 162 14.42 8.18 4.24
N VAL A 163 13.22 7.67 4.38
CA VAL A 163 12.90 6.48 5.16
C VAL A 163 11.92 5.62 4.39
N ILE A 164 11.92 4.34 4.66
CA ILE A 164 10.86 3.42 4.27
C ILE A 164 9.94 3.23 5.48
N ARG A 165 8.66 3.41 5.27
CA ARG A 165 7.61 3.18 6.25
C ARG A 165 7.03 1.80 6.01
N LEU A 166 7.11 0.92 6.99
CA LEU A 166 6.45 -0.39 7.00
C LEU A 166 5.15 -0.22 7.80
N GLU A 167 4.03 -0.04 7.12
CA GLU A 167 2.71 0.08 7.73
C GLU A 167 2.11 -1.32 7.89
N ILE A 168 2.03 -1.81 9.14
CA ILE A 168 1.74 -3.21 9.43
C ILE A 168 0.42 -3.33 10.20
N GLY A 169 -0.63 -3.75 9.49
CA GLY A 169 -1.96 -3.93 10.08
C GLY A 169 -2.28 -5.40 10.36
N ALA A 170 -2.71 -5.71 11.58
CA ALA A 170 -3.18 -7.05 11.95
C ALA A 170 -4.67 -7.26 11.67
N LEU A 171 -5.47 -6.21 11.65
CA LEU A 171 -6.87 -6.26 11.26
C LEU A 171 -6.99 -5.88 9.77
N ALA A 172 -6.43 -6.72 8.91
CA ALA A 172 -6.50 -6.57 7.47
C ALA A 172 -6.73 -7.95 6.82
N ALA A 173 -7.44 -7.97 5.70
CA ALA A 173 -7.74 -9.21 5.02
C ALA A 173 -6.67 -9.50 3.96
N TRP A 174 -6.05 -10.66 4.04
CA TRP A 174 -4.97 -11.09 3.14
C TRP A 174 -5.43 -11.96 1.97
N THR A 175 -6.70 -12.29 1.88
CA THR A 175 -7.25 -13.12 0.79
C THR A 175 -8.25 -12.36 -0.07
N PRO A 176 -8.27 -12.62 -1.37
CA PRO A 176 -7.33 -13.45 -2.12
C PRO A 176 -5.96 -12.78 -2.26
N ALA A 177 -4.91 -13.59 -2.30
CA ALA A 177 -3.53 -13.16 -2.55
C ALA A 177 -2.86 -14.10 -3.55
N LYS A 178 -1.85 -13.61 -4.25
CA LYS A 178 -1.05 -14.35 -5.23
C LYS A 178 0.43 -13.94 -5.17
N LEU A 179 1.30 -14.82 -5.62
CA LEU A 179 2.70 -14.46 -5.81
C LEU A 179 2.82 -13.46 -6.96
N ALA A 180 3.60 -12.42 -6.74
CA ALA A 180 3.92 -11.42 -7.73
C ALA A 180 5.41 -11.12 -7.72
N SER A 181 5.99 -10.95 -8.91
CA SER A 181 7.40 -10.66 -9.07
C SER A 181 7.64 -9.16 -9.04
N ILE A 182 8.61 -8.72 -8.24
CA ILE A 182 9.09 -7.34 -8.23
C ILE A 182 10.57 -7.26 -8.56
N GLU A 183 10.99 -6.16 -9.15
CA GLU A 183 12.39 -5.86 -9.39
C GLU A 183 12.66 -4.35 -9.19
N PRO A 184 13.85 -3.95 -8.70
CA PRO A 184 14.21 -2.55 -8.63
C PRO A 184 14.49 -1.99 -10.04
N TYR A 185 14.27 -0.69 -10.21
CA TYR A 185 14.55 -0.01 -11.47
C TYR A 185 15.99 -0.23 -11.94
N THR A 186 16.93 -0.29 -11.02
CA THR A 186 18.34 -0.60 -11.32
C THR A 186 18.53 -1.97 -11.97
N ALA A 187 17.73 -2.98 -11.62
CA ALA A 187 17.83 -4.31 -12.22
C ALA A 187 17.27 -4.35 -13.65
N VAL A 188 16.29 -3.50 -13.97
CA VAL A 188 15.77 -3.37 -15.34
C VAL A 188 16.86 -2.92 -16.29
N TYR A 189 17.68 -1.92 -15.90
CA TYR A 189 18.71 -1.33 -16.75
C TYR A 189 20.08 -2.03 -16.64
N TYR A 190 20.39 -2.61 -15.51
CA TYR A 190 21.67 -3.27 -15.22
C TYR A 190 21.50 -4.70 -14.68
N PRO A 191 20.78 -5.58 -15.41
CA PRO A 191 20.43 -6.92 -14.88
C PRO A 191 21.64 -7.80 -14.57
N LYS A 192 22.78 -7.57 -15.23
CA LYS A 192 24.00 -8.41 -15.08
C LYS A 192 24.74 -8.23 -13.77
N ILE A 193 24.49 -7.12 -13.04
CA ILE A 193 25.15 -6.89 -11.75
C ILE A 193 24.40 -7.55 -10.59
N PHE A 194 23.18 -8.01 -10.83
CA PHE A 194 22.35 -8.72 -9.85
C PHE A 194 22.53 -10.23 -10.00
N GLU A 195 22.76 -10.92 -8.90
CA GLU A 195 22.70 -12.39 -8.82
C GLU A 195 21.28 -12.89 -9.07
N GLN A 196 20.31 -12.20 -8.44
CA GLN A 196 18.88 -12.36 -8.66
C GLN A 196 18.26 -10.97 -8.82
N LYS A 197 17.73 -10.68 -10.03
CA LYS A 197 17.23 -9.34 -10.37
C LYS A 197 15.83 -9.07 -9.81
N ASN A 198 15.02 -10.12 -9.65
CA ASN A 198 13.64 -10.05 -9.19
C ASN A 198 13.43 -10.94 -7.96
N THR A 199 12.38 -10.67 -7.22
CA THR A 199 11.95 -11.46 -6.07
C THR A 199 10.43 -11.67 -6.13
N GLU A 200 9.96 -12.86 -5.72
CA GLU A 200 8.55 -13.18 -5.66
C GLU A 200 8.02 -12.95 -4.25
N ILE A 201 6.93 -12.22 -4.15
CA ILE A 201 6.32 -11.86 -2.86
C ILE A 201 4.82 -12.14 -2.88
N LEU A 202 4.30 -12.64 -1.75
CA LEU A 202 2.88 -12.85 -1.58
C LEU A 202 2.15 -11.52 -1.49
N THR A 203 1.28 -11.24 -2.44
CA THR A 203 0.65 -9.93 -2.61
C THR A 203 -0.86 -10.07 -2.73
N VAL A 204 -1.61 -9.21 -2.04
CA VAL A 204 -3.07 -9.12 -2.17
C VAL A 204 -3.44 -8.92 -3.63
N SER A 205 -4.42 -9.69 -4.13
CA SER A 205 -4.79 -9.62 -5.54
C SER A 205 -5.32 -8.23 -5.93
N PRO A 206 -5.05 -7.77 -7.15
CA PRO A 206 -5.47 -6.44 -7.59
C PRO A 206 -7.00 -6.29 -7.62
N GLU A 207 -7.76 -7.36 -7.86
CA GLU A 207 -9.22 -7.37 -7.86
C GLU A 207 -9.77 -7.03 -6.47
N ARG A 208 -9.14 -7.54 -5.42
CA ARG A 208 -9.48 -7.16 -4.05
C ARG A 208 -9.15 -5.69 -3.79
N THR A 209 -7.97 -5.25 -4.19
CA THR A 209 -7.55 -3.85 -4.04
C THR A 209 -8.47 -2.91 -4.81
N PHE A 210 -8.98 -3.33 -5.99
CA PHE A 210 -9.99 -2.58 -6.74
C PHE A 210 -11.24 -2.33 -5.88
N TRP A 211 -11.81 -3.36 -5.27
CA TRP A 211 -12.99 -3.22 -4.41
C TRP A 211 -12.69 -2.48 -3.10
N GLU A 212 -11.50 -2.62 -2.54
CA GLU A 212 -11.06 -1.80 -1.40
C GLU A 212 -11.02 -0.32 -1.76
N LYS A 213 -10.52 0.04 -2.94
CA LYS A 213 -10.52 1.43 -3.44
C LYS A 213 -11.92 1.93 -3.72
N ALA A 214 -12.77 1.15 -4.38
CA ALA A 214 -14.18 1.50 -4.61
C ALA A 214 -14.93 1.77 -3.30
N THR A 215 -14.73 0.93 -2.28
CA THR A 215 -15.34 1.14 -0.96
C THR A 215 -14.73 2.29 -0.16
N ILE A 216 -13.48 2.69 -0.43
CA ILE A 216 -12.89 3.93 0.09
C ILE A 216 -13.59 5.14 -0.54
N LEU A 217 -13.82 5.13 -1.85
CA LEU A 217 -14.54 6.22 -2.52
C LEU A 217 -16.01 6.29 -2.06
N HIS A 218 -16.67 5.13 -1.88
CA HIS A 218 -18.02 5.09 -1.31
C HIS A 218 -18.08 5.73 0.10
N HIS A 219 -17.12 5.41 0.93
CA HIS A 219 -16.94 6.02 2.24
C HIS A 219 -16.81 7.55 2.12
N GLU A 220 -15.95 8.05 1.24
CA GLU A 220 -15.75 9.49 1.05
C GLU A 220 -16.98 10.19 0.44
N ALA A 221 -17.68 9.55 -0.48
CA ALA A 221 -18.91 10.09 -1.03
C ALA A 221 -20.02 10.32 0.02
N ASN A 222 -19.94 9.58 1.13
CA ASN A 222 -20.87 9.71 2.27
C ASN A 222 -20.29 10.51 3.44
N ARG A 223 -19.08 11.08 3.32
CA ARG A 223 -18.44 11.87 4.39
C ARG A 223 -19.26 13.12 4.72
N PRO A 224 -19.64 13.35 6.00
CA PRO A 224 -20.35 14.56 6.42
C PRO A 224 -19.59 15.84 6.04
N GLU A 225 -20.31 16.89 5.68
CA GLU A 225 -19.75 18.15 5.19
C GLU A 225 -18.77 18.78 6.19
N HIS A 226 -19.09 18.73 7.50
CA HIS A 226 -18.27 19.30 8.58
C HIS A 226 -16.98 18.52 8.88
N LEU A 227 -16.76 17.38 8.24
CA LEU A 227 -15.51 16.60 8.37
C LEU A 227 -14.62 16.86 7.16
N ASP A 228 -13.44 17.39 7.42
CA ASP A 228 -12.45 17.62 6.37
C ASP A 228 -12.03 16.32 5.67
N MET A 229 -11.72 16.45 4.40
CA MET A 229 -11.16 15.35 3.63
C MET A 229 -9.69 15.16 4.01
N PRO A 230 -9.24 13.90 4.22
CA PRO A 230 -7.82 13.65 4.46
C PRO A 230 -6.96 14.07 3.28
N GLN A 231 -5.72 14.50 3.56
CA GLN A 231 -4.75 14.85 2.52
C GLN A 231 -4.38 13.65 1.65
N ARG A 232 -4.01 13.92 0.41
CA ARG A 232 -3.61 12.92 -0.61
C ARG A 232 -4.73 11.90 -0.92
N TYR A 233 -5.98 12.24 -0.65
CA TYR A 233 -7.09 11.32 -0.87
C TYR A 233 -7.46 11.17 -2.35
N SER A 234 -7.18 12.19 -3.15
CA SER A 234 -7.35 12.15 -4.61
C SER A 234 -6.56 11.02 -5.29
N ARG A 235 -5.48 10.53 -4.64
CA ARG A 235 -4.74 9.34 -5.12
C ARG A 235 -5.63 8.09 -5.27
N HIS A 236 -6.68 7.95 -4.46
CA HIS A 236 -7.59 6.80 -4.56
C HIS A 236 -8.45 6.86 -5.82
N TYR A 237 -8.88 8.06 -6.24
CA TYR A 237 -9.57 8.28 -7.52
C TYR A 237 -8.65 7.97 -8.70
N TYR A 238 -7.41 8.46 -8.66
CA TYR A 238 -6.40 8.15 -9.67
C TYR A 238 -6.11 6.65 -9.76
N ASP A 239 -5.89 5.99 -8.63
CA ASP A 239 -5.60 4.56 -8.60
C ASP A 239 -6.76 3.75 -9.21
N LEU A 240 -8.00 4.04 -8.78
CA LEU A 240 -9.18 3.34 -9.30
C LEU A 240 -9.41 3.63 -10.80
N TYR A 241 -9.21 4.88 -11.23
CA TYR A 241 -9.22 5.26 -12.64
C TYR A 241 -8.24 4.43 -13.47
N ARG A 242 -6.99 4.30 -13.01
CA ARG A 242 -5.97 3.50 -13.71
C ARG A 242 -6.33 2.02 -13.74
N MET A 243 -6.74 1.46 -12.62
CA MET A 243 -7.15 0.05 -12.52
C MET A 243 -8.35 -0.26 -13.43
N ALA A 244 -9.31 0.67 -13.54
CA ALA A 244 -10.49 0.51 -14.40
C ALA A 244 -10.16 0.46 -15.90
N GLN A 245 -8.99 0.91 -16.32
CA GLN A 245 -8.52 0.83 -17.70
C GLN A 245 -7.76 -0.47 -18.02
N THR A 246 -7.70 -1.41 -17.07
CA THR A 246 -6.99 -2.67 -17.21
C THR A 246 -7.95 -3.86 -17.10
N PRO A 247 -7.55 -5.06 -17.49
CA PRO A 247 -8.36 -6.27 -17.31
C PRO A 247 -8.79 -6.55 -15.87
N VAL A 248 -8.17 -5.91 -14.88
CA VAL A 248 -8.54 -6.03 -13.45
C VAL A 248 -9.99 -5.65 -13.22
N LYS A 249 -10.53 -4.64 -13.93
CA LYS A 249 -11.94 -4.26 -13.82
C LYS A 249 -12.87 -5.43 -14.17
N ASP A 250 -12.65 -6.06 -15.32
CA ASP A 250 -13.52 -7.13 -15.81
C ASP A 250 -13.45 -8.36 -14.89
N VAL A 251 -12.25 -8.68 -14.38
CA VAL A 251 -12.08 -9.75 -13.40
C VAL A 251 -12.75 -9.40 -12.07
N ALA A 252 -12.63 -8.16 -11.59
CA ALA A 252 -13.31 -7.71 -10.37
C ALA A 252 -14.84 -7.79 -10.54
N PHE A 253 -15.38 -7.40 -11.67
CA PHE A 253 -16.82 -7.50 -11.98
C PHE A 253 -17.31 -8.94 -12.01
N SER A 254 -16.52 -9.87 -12.57
CA SER A 254 -16.84 -11.29 -12.54
C SER A 254 -16.82 -11.91 -11.13
N GLN A 255 -16.18 -11.22 -10.17
CA GLN A 255 -16.02 -11.64 -8.78
C GLN A 255 -16.75 -10.69 -7.82
N ILE A 256 -18.01 -10.37 -8.11
CA ILE A 256 -18.79 -9.38 -7.33
C ILE A 256 -18.94 -9.76 -5.85
N ASP A 257 -18.92 -11.03 -5.51
CA ASP A 257 -18.94 -11.51 -4.12
C ASP A 257 -17.71 -11.01 -3.32
N LEU A 258 -16.62 -10.68 -4.01
CA LEU A 258 -15.44 -10.09 -3.37
C LEU A 258 -15.73 -8.69 -2.82
N LEU A 259 -16.56 -7.90 -3.51
CA LEU A 259 -17.04 -6.61 -2.98
C LEU A 259 -17.77 -6.81 -1.65
N LYS A 260 -18.69 -7.78 -1.58
CA LYS A 260 -19.38 -8.11 -0.33
C LYS A 260 -18.40 -8.48 0.77
N THR A 261 -17.39 -9.27 0.47
CA THR A 261 -16.35 -9.67 1.45
C THR A 261 -15.58 -8.45 1.97
N VAL A 262 -15.27 -7.48 1.10
CA VAL A 262 -14.60 -6.21 1.48
C VAL A 262 -15.52 -5.36 2.36
N VAL A 263 -16.79 -5.27 2.02
CA VAL A 263 -17.80 -4.53 2.81
C VAL A 263 -17.96 -5.13 4.19
N ASP A 264 -18.17 -6.45 4.29
CA ASP A 264 -18.32 -7.18 5.55
C ASP A 264 -17.08 -6.98 6.45
N PHE A 265 -15.90 -6.99 5.84
CA PHE A 265 -14.65 -6.71 6.54
C PHE A 265 -14.63 -5.28 7.12
N LYS A 266 -14.98 -4.26 6.32
CA LYS A 266 -15.00 -2.87 6.79
C LYS A 266 -16.05 -2.63 7.87
N MET A 267 -17.22 -3.23 7.74
CA MET A 267 -18.27 -3.16 8.76
C MET A 267 -17.84 -3.74 10.10
N LYS A 268 -17.05 -4.80 10.08
CA LYS A 268 -16.61 -5.49 11.30
C LYS A 268 -15.41 -4.82 11.96
N PHE A 269 -14.40 -4.48 11.19
CA PHE A 269 -13.12 -4.04 11.74
C PHE A 269 -12.92 -2.52 11.72
N TYR A 270 -13.63 -1.81 10.81
CA TYR A 270 -13.55 -0.36 10.64
C TYR A 270 -14.93 0.29 10.56
N PRO A 271 -15.85 0.01 11.49
CA PRO A 271 -17.21 0.51 11.41
C PRO A 271 -17.22 2.04 11.51
N ARG A 272 -17.97 2.67 10.58
CA ARG A 272 -18.28 4.09 10.61
C ARG A 272 -19.72 4.28 10.15
N ALA A 273 -20.57 4.82 11.01
CA ALA A 273 -22.00 4.95 10.73
C ALA A 273 -22.28 5.78 9.47
N TRP A 274 -21.56 6.88 9.27
CA TRP A 274 -21.73 7.77 8.13
C TRP A 274 -21.15 7.21 6.81
N ALA A 275 -20.28 6.19 6.85
CA ALA A 275 -19.71 5.58 5.64
C ALA A 275 -20.71 4.75 4.84
N LYS A 276 -21.85 4.38 5.47
CA LYS A 276 -22.94 3.63 4.85
C LYS A 276 -22.50 2.36 4.10
N TYR A 277 -21.55 1.65 4.66
CA TYR A 277 -21.03 0.43 4.04
C TYR A 277 -22.08 -0.58 3.57
N PRO A 278 -23.24 -0.77 4.23
CA PRO A 278 -24.31 -1.64 3.71
C PRO A 278 -24.86 -1.21 2.34
N GLU A 279 -24.71 0.08 1.98
CA GLU A 279 -25.12 0.62 0.66
C GLU A 279 -24.00 0.47 -0.40
N ALA A 280 -22.80 -0.01 -0.03
CA ALA A 280 -21.70 -0.23 -0.96
C ALA A 280 -21.88 -1.54 -1.75
N THR A 281 -22.98 -1.64 -2.49
CA THR A 281 -23.39 -2.79 -3.30
C THR A 281 -23.84 -2.31 -4.68
N PRO A 282 -23.88 -3.18 -5.71
CA PRO A 282 -24.48 -2.83 -6.98
C PRO A 282 -25.87 -2.20 -6.82
N GLY A 283 -26.16 -1.18 -7.62
CA GLY A 283 -27.39 -0.39 -7.56
C GLY A 283 -27.34 0.81 -6.58
N THR A 284 -26.46 0.82 -5.59
CA THR A 284 -26.41 1.88 -4.55
C THR A 284 -25.01 2.38 -4.22
N LEU A 285 -23.96 1.77 -4.79
CA LEU A 285 -22.58 2.17 -4.57
C LEU A 285 -22.33 3.60 -5.09
N LYS A 286 -21.63 4.42 -4.32
CA LYS A 286 -21.27 5.79 -4.68
C LYS A 286 -19.76 5.90 -4.77
N LEU A 287 -19.25 6.37 -5.90
CA LEU A 287 -17.83 6.70 -6.06
C LEU A 287 -17.62 8.22 -6.13
N ILE A 288 -18.62 8.95 -6.61
CA ILE A 288 -18.56 10.39 -6.82
C ILE A 288 -19.02 11.10 -5.54
N PRO A 289 -18.19 11.97 -4.96
CA PRO A 289 -18.57 12.76 -3.80
C PRO A 289 -19.48 13.92 -4.21
N PRO A 290 -20.15 14.58 -3.25
CA PRO A 290 -20.92 15.80 -3.51
C PRO A 290 -20.07 16.89 -4.18
N GLU A 291 -20.69 17.70 -5.05
CA GLU A 291 -19.99 18.70 -5.86
C GLU A 291 -19.20 19.73 -5.05
N TYR A 292 -19.65 20.07 -3.84
CA TYR A 292 -18.91 21.00 -2.97
C TYR A 292 -17.51 20.48 -2.56
N ARG A 293 -17.23 19.18 -2.71
CA ARG A 293 -15.90 18.56 -2.46
C ARG A 293 -14.93 18.71 -3.63
N PHE A 294 -15.42 18.99 -4.84
CA PHE A 294 -14.58 19.02 -6.05
C PHE A 294 -13.43 20.04 -5.99
N PRO A 295 -13.63 21.27 -5.51
CA PRO A 295 -12.51 22.21 -5.39
C PRO A 295 -11.38 21.69 -4.50
N ALA A 296 -11.72 21.10 -3.33
CA ALA A 296 -10.74 20.54 -2.40
C ALA A 296 -10.05 19.32 -3.00
N LEU A 297 -10.79 18.41 -3.67
CA LEU A 297 -10.22 17.25 -4.35
C LEU A 297 -9.29 17.63 -5.50
N ASN A 298 -9.66 18.65 -6.29
CA ASN A 298 -8.81 19.12 -7.38
C ASN A 298 -7.52 19.73 -6.84
N SER A 299 -7.59 20.54 -5.78
CA SER A 299 -6.41 21.07 -5.12
C SER A 299 -5.50 19.98 -4.56
N ASP A 300 -6.07 18.97 -3.91
CA ASP A 300 -5.35 17.78 -3.43
C ASP A 300 -4.70 17.00 -4.58
N TYR A 301 -5.40 16.88 -5.72
CA TYR A 301 -4.87 16.21 -6.90
C TYR A 301 -3.68 16.94 -7.52
N GLU A 302 -3.70 18.28 -7.55
CA GLU A 302 -2.54 19.07 -8.01
C GLU A 302 -1.27 18.76 -7.18
N ALA A 303 -1.42 18.59 -5.86
CA ALA A 303 -0.31 18.16 -5.02
C ALA A 303 0.11 16.70 -5.26
N VAL A 304 -0.85 15.81 -5.56
CA VAL A 304 -0.56 14.40 -5.87
C VAL A 304 0.16 14.24 -7.22
N LYS A 305 -0.03 15.17 -8.18
CA LYS A 305 0.65 15.13 -9.49
C LYS A 305 2.17 15.06 -9.39
N GLU A 306 2.77 15.63 -8.35
CA GLU A 306 4.23 15.55 -8.13
C GLU A 306 4.74 14.11 -7.95
N MET A 307 3.85 13.19 -7.58
CA MET A 307 4.15 11.77 -7.41
C MET A 307 3.89 10.96 -8.68
N LEU A 308 3.26 11.55 -9.70
CA LEU A 308 2.88 10.87 -10.94
C LEU A 308 4.02 10.92 -11.97
N TYR A 309 4.08 9.92 -12.82
CA TYR A 309 5.00 9.89 -13.95
C TYR A 309 4.32 9.31 -15.20
N GLY A 310 4.93 9.52 -16.38
CA GLY A 310 4.32 9.14 -17.66
C GLY A 310 3.15 10.05 -18.03
N ASP A 311 2.07 9.46 -18.50
CA ASP A 311 0.86 10.20 -18.88
C ASP A 311 0.05 10.58 -17.63
N ILE A 312 -0.09 11.88 -17.39
CA ILE A 312 -0.77 12.46 -16.23
C ILE A 312 -2.15 12.97 -16.66
N PRO A 313 -3.23 12.25 -16.33
CA PRO A 313 -4.58 12.65 -16.72
C PRO A 313 -5.02 13.94 -16.02
N SER A 314 -5.95 14.69 -16.62
CA SER A 314 -6.59 15.80 -15.93
C SER A 314 -7.50 15.30 -14.80
N PHE A 315 -7.72 16.13 -13.78
CA PHE A 315 -8.69 15.82 -12.73
C PHE A 315 -10.09 15.50 -13.30
N ASN A 316 -10.54 16.28 -14.28
CA ASN A 316 -11.85 16.07 -14.93
C ASN A 316 -11.91 14.70 -15.62
N THR A 317 -10.85 14.30 -16.34
CA THR A 317 -10.77 12.99 -17.00
C THR A 317 -10.94 11.85 -15.98
N ILE A 318 -10.27 11.96 -14.81
CA ILE A 318 -10.40 10.98 -13.73
C ILE A 318 -11.85 10.94 -13.24
N MET A 319 -12.43 12.09 -12.92
CA MET A 319 -13.78 12.15 -12.35
C MET A 319 -14.87 11.67 -13.31
N GLU A 320 -14.74 11.95 -14.60
CA GLU A 320 -15.63 11.43 -15.64
C GLU A 320 -15.55 9.91 -15.76
N SER A 321 -14.34 9.37 -15.79
CA SER A 321 -14.12 7.92 -15.83
C SER A 321 -14.64 7.22 -14.57
N VAL A 322 -14.42 7.78 -13.39
CA VAL A 322 -14.94 7.23 -12.12
C VAL A 322 -16.47 7.31 -12.06
N ARG A 323 -17.08 8.38 -12.62
CA ARG A 323 -18.54 8.47 -12.75
C ARG A 323 -19.11 7.41 -13.68
N GLN A 324 -18.41 7.12 -14.78
CA GLN A 324 -18.81 6.05 -15.69
C GLN A 324 -18.68 4.68 -15.00
N LEU A 325 -17.58 4.46 -14.27
CA LEU A 325 -17.36 3.24 -13.49
C LEU A 325 -18.44 3.03 -12.41
N GLU A 326 -18.90 4.09 -11.74
CA GLU A 326 -20.01 4.04 -10.79
C GLU A 326 -21.28 3.51 -11.44
N LYS A 327 -21.61 4.00 -12.65
CA LYS A 327 -22.77 3.53 -13.42
C LYS A 327 -22.64 2.07 -13.82
N GLU A 328 -21.45 1.66 -14.28
CA GLU A 328 -21.17 0.27 -14.65
C GLU A 328 -21.34 -0.67 -13.46
N ILE A 329 -20.76 -0.35 -12.31
CA ILE A 329 -20.93 -1.16 -11.09
C ILE A 329 -22.39 -1.24 -10.65
N ASN A 330 -23.12 -0.13 -10.72
CA ASN A 330 -24.52 -0.09 -10.30
C ASN A 330 -25.48 -0.77 -11.29
N SER A 331 -24.99 -1.19 -12.45
CA SER A 331 -25.76 -1.96 -13.45
C SER A 331 -25.47 -3.46 -13.43
N LEU A 332 -24.53 -3.92 -12.55
CA LEU A 332 -24.26 -5.33 -12.30
C LEU A 332 -25.40 -5.96 -11.50
#